data_d664303a608ec7fffbf6ab64402beb68
#
_entry.id   d664303a608ec7fffbf6ab64402beb68
#
_cell.length_a   1.000
_cell.length_b   1.000
_cell.length_c   1.000
_cell.angle_alpha   90.00
_cell.angle_beta   90.00
_cell.angle_gamma   90.00
#
_symmetry.space_group_name_H-M   'P 1'
#
loop_
_entity.id
_entity.type
_entity.pdbx_description
1 polymer ?
#
loop_
_entity_poly.entity_id
_entity_poly.type
_entity_poly.pdbx_seq_one_letter_code
_entity_poly.pdbx_strand_id
1 'polypeptide(L)'
;TSRRHLLRSAAAGFGWLAFRGLAADAGGAPTPAGTPGESTGRPAIRHHRATARRVIFLCMQGGPSHQDTFDPKPRLRRDHGKPGPGRGRGTQLVGSPFAFRQHGQSGLWMSELFPHLSGQADRLCMVHSMRTDIPNHPQAFTQLHTGSARFVRPSLGSWVLYGLGSANENLPGFISISPPAQLGAANYGSAFLPALYQGTRIGSGREGSSEAGMSHVTQGQFTTGQQRRQLDLVQAMNRERLDGAPGAEPGGGAIEAAIQAGELAFRMQSEVPDLLDLGRESAATRALYGIGETGVDGFARQCLLARRFAEAGARFIEVNLGGWDQHQNLEAALRKNARALDRPAAGLIADLDARGLLDDTLVLWGGEFGRTPDSRQQDGRDHNHRGFTVWMAGGGVRGGTTHGRTDEYGAQAIEDPVHIHDLHATLLHTLGLDHERLTYRYGGRDHRLTDVHGTVVRAVLG
;
A
#
# COMPACT_ATOMS: atom_id res chain seq x y z
N THR A 1 -9.62 0.40 -45.25
CA THR A 1 -9.56 0.61 -43.77
C THR A 1 -8.63 1.78 -43.49
N SER A 2 -9.19 2.91 -42.99
CA SER A 2 -8.42 4.14 -42.83
C SER A 2 -7.40 4.01 -41.67
N ARG A 3 -6.23 4.67 -41.79
CA ARG A 3 -5.22 4.78 -40.71
C ARG A 3 -5.81 5.14 -39.35
N ARG A 4 -6.92 5.88 -39.34
CA ARG A 4 -7.67 6.25 -38.12
C ARG A 4 -8.39 5.07 -37.45
N HIS A 5 -8.80 4.05 -38.22
CA HIS A 5 -9.43 2.84 -37.70
C HIS A 5 -8.38 1.88 -37.12
N LEU A 6 -7.20 1.81 -37.73
CA LEU A 6 -6.06 1.04 -37.22
C LEU A 6 -5.55 1.61 -35.89
N LEU A 7 -5.45 2.94 -35.79
CA LEU A 7 -5.06 3.62 -34.55
C LEU A 7 -6.12 3.51 -33.43
N ARG A 8 -7.41 3.46 -33.78
CA ARG A 8 -8.48 3.25 -32.78
C ARG A 8 -8.56 1.81 -32.29
N SER A 9 -8.32 0.82 -33.12
CA SER A 9 -8.30 -0.58 -32.72
C SER A 9 -7.02 -0.96 -31.95
N ALA A 10 -5.89 -0.30 -32.23
CA ALA A 10 -4.67 -0.41 -31.42
C ALA A 10 -4.77 0.32 -30.06
N ALA A 11 -5.63 1.35 -29.98
CA ALA A 11 -5.84 2.15 -28.77
C ALA A 11 -6.73 1.48 -27.70
N ALA A 12 -7.50 0.44 -28.06
CA ALA A 12 -8.37 -0.27 -27.12
C ALA A 12 -7.63 -1.42 -26.42
N GLY A 13 -6.54 -1.12 -25.72
CA GLY A 13 -5.77 -2.13 -24.98
C GLY A 13 -4.38 -1.62 -24.62
N PHE A 14 -3.36 -2.32 -25.07
CA PHE A 14 -1.94 -2.03 -24.79
C PHE A 14 -1.43 -0.68 -25.32
N GLY A 15 -1.95 -0.21 -26.47
CA GLY A 15 -1.56 1.10 -27.05
C GLY A 15 -1.90 2.28 -26.19
N TRP A 16 -2.95 2.21 -25.37
CA TRP A 16 -3.34 3.31 -24.49
C TRP A 16 -2.46 3.44 -23.25
N LEU A 17 -1.94 2.32 -22.71
CA LEU A 17 -0.97 2.31 -21.61
C LEU A 17 0.38 2.89 -22.07
N ALA A 18 0.84 2.49 -23.26
CA ALA A 18 2.06 3.05 -23.86
C ALA A 18 1.92 4.53 -24.21
N PHE A 19 0.75 4.95 -24.73
CA PHE A 19 0.46 6.34 -25.09
C PHE A 19 0.32 7.26 -23.87
N ARG A 20 -0.22 6.79 -22.74
CA ARG A 20 -0.26 7.58 -21.50
C ARG A 20 1.11 7.75 -20.86
N GLY A 21 2.01 6.76 -21.00
CA GLY A 21 3.42 6.92 -20.60
C GLY A 21 4.09 8.05 -21.40
N LEU A 22 3.83 8.11 -22.72
CA LEU A 22 4.39 9.13 -23.61
C LEU A 22 3.77 10.51 -23.43
N ALA A 23 2.49 10.62 -23.07
CA ALA A 23 1.79 11.89 -22.88
C ALA A 23 2.12 12.57 -21.53
N ALA A 24 2.58 11.81 -20.55
CA ALA A 24 3.04 12.34 -19.25
C ALA A 24 4.42 13.01 -19.35
N ASP A 25 5.22 12.66 -20.36
CA ASP A 25 6.59 13.18 -20.56
C ASP A 25 6.68 14.45 -21.44
N ALA A 26 5.58 14.90 -22.02
CA ALA A 26 5.60 16.09 -22.89
C ALA A 26 5.85 17.44 -22.16
N GLY A 27 6.13 17.41 -20.86
CA GLY A 27 6.35 18.60 -20.02
C GLY A 27 7.62 18.61 -19.16
N GLY A 28 8.56 17.70 -19.33
CA GLY A 28 9.72 17.56 -18.44
C GLY A 28 11.08 17.74 -19.11
N ALA A 29 11.96 18.50 -18.51
CA ALA A 29 13.33 18.79 -18.90
C ALA A 29 14.28 17.57 -18.77
N PRO A 30 15.47 17.57 -19.40
CA PRO A 30 16.30 16.39 -19.69
C PRO A 30 16.98 15.79 -18.46
N THR A 31 17.04 14.46 -18.42
CA THR A 31 17.68 13.63 -17.38
C THR A 31 19.13 13.31 -17.74
N PRO A 32 20.09 13.37 -16.82
CA PRO A 32 21.44 12.88 -17.07
C PRO A 32 21.58 11.36 -16.89
N ALA A 33 22.46 10.81 -17.72
CA ALA A 33 22.70 9.41 -18.00
C ALA A 33 23.16 8.56 -16.81
N GLY A 34 22.51 7.41 -16.64
CA GLY A 34 23.12 6.22 -16.05
C GLY A 34 23.43 5.22 -17.16
N THR A 35 24.55 4.56 -17.08
CA THR A 35 25.13 3.63 -18.06
C THR A 35 24.14 2.59 -18.59
N PRO A 36 24.05 2.38 -19.92
CA PRO A 36 23.17 1.38 -20.51
C PRO A 36 23.86 0.00 -20.51
N GLY A 37 23.09 -1.00 -20.24
CA GLY A 37 23.44 -2.37 -20.56
C GLY A 37 23.12 -3.36 -19.44
N GLU A 38 22.29 -4.31 -19.83
CA GLU A 38 22.07 -5.62 -19.25
C GLU A 38 20.79 -5.86 -18.44
N SER A 39 20.03 -6.74 -19.06
CA SER A 39 19.06 -7.71 -18.56
C SER A 39 18.04 -7.27 -17.51
N THR A 40 16.85 -7.69 -17.74
CA THR A 40 15.63 -7.67 -16.90
C THR A 40 15.78 -8.23 -15.48
N GLY A 41 16.99 -8.56 -15.04
CA GLY A 41 17.35 -9.04 -13.71
C GLY A 41 18.39 -8.16 -13.04
N ARG A 42 18.10 -6.88 -12.76
CA ARG A 42 19.00 -6.11 -11.89
C ARG A 42 19.06 -6.81 -10.52
N PRO A 43 20.27 -7.23 -10.04
CA PRO A 43 20.36 -7.87 -8.75
C PRO A 43 19.80 -6.95 -7.67
N ALA A 44 19.06 -7.51 -6.73
CA ALA A 44 18.50 -6.75 -5.60
C ALA A 44 19.61 -5.94 -4.93
N ILE A 45 19.41 -4.64 -4.80
CA ILE A 45 20.31 -3.77 -4.03
C ILE A 45 20.08 -4.12 -2.55
N ARG A 46 20.91 -4.98 -1.99
CA ARG A 46 20.86 -5.27 -0.55
C ARG A 46 22.00 -4.55 0.15
N HIS A 47 21.65 -3.69 1.10
CA HIS A 47 22.61 -2.97 1.89
C HIS A 47 23.01 -3.74 3.16
N HIS A 48 22.11 -4.61 3.65
CA HIS A 48 22.30 -5.49 4.80
C HIS A 48 21.38 -6.72 4.73
N ARG A 49 21.45 -7.60 5.72
CA ARG A 49 20.58 -8.78 5.79
C ARG A 49 19.13 -8.35 5.99
N ALA A 50 18.24 -8.79 5.11
CA ALA A 50 16.80 -8.58 5.21
C ALA A 50 16.18 -9.58 6.20
N THR A 51 15.18 -9.13 6.95
CA THR A 51 14.28 -9.97 7.74
C THR A 51 12.97 -10.23 7.00
N ALA A 52 12.57 -9.31 6.12
CA ALA A 52 11.42 -9.46 5.23
C ALA A 52 11.85 -9.56 3.76
N ARG A 53 11.07 -10.26 2.96
CA ARG A 53 11.23 -10.34 1.50
C ARG A 53 10.15 -9.57 0.77
N ARG A 54 9.03 -9.30 1.44
CA ARG A 54 7.84 -8.66 0.88
C ARG A 54 7.02 -7.94 1.95
N VAL A 55 6.14 -7.05 1.49
CA VAL A 55 5.22 -6.29 2.33
C VAL A 55 3.80 -6.47 1.83
N ILE A 56 2.85 -6.70 2.74
CA ILE A 56 1.42 -6.55 2.51
C ILE A 56 0.94 -5.38 3.35
N PHE A 57 0.50 -4.31 2.71
CA PHE A 57 0.00 -3.12 3.38
C PHE A 57 -1.53 -3.06 3.33
N LEU A 58 -2.18 -3.26 4.46
CA LEU A 58 -3.61 -3.07 4.65
C LEU A 58 -3.85 -1.57 4.90
N CYS A 59 -4.14 -0.83 3.83
CA CYS A 59 -4.27 0.62 3.83
C CYS A 59 -5.72 1.03 4.12
N MET A 60 -5.93 1.65 5.28
CA MET A 60 -7.22 2.09 5.80
C MET A 60 -7.47 3.56 5.46
N GLN A 61 -8.17 3.82 4.36
CA GLN A 61 -8.39 5.18 3.90
C GLN A 61 -9.42 5.90 4.75
N GLY A 62 -9.04 7.08 5.22
CA GLY A 62 -9.91 7.94 5.99
C GLY A 62 -9.51 8.08 7.46
N GLY A 63 -8.36 7.55 7.86
CA GLY A 63 -7.78 7.78 9.20
C GLY A 63 -8.54 7.08 10.33
N PRO A 64 -8.27 5.78 10.57
CA PRO A 64 -8.90 5.01 11.65
C PRO A 64 -8.71 5.65 13.03
N SER A 65 -9.77 5.67 13.83
CA SER A 65 -9.71 6.17 15.21
C SER A 65 -8.97 5.19 16.11
N HIS A 66 -7.77 5.55 16.53
CA HIS A 66 -6.97 4.73 17.44
C HIS A 66 -7.63 4.59 18.82
N GLN A 67 -8.31 5.67 19.33
CA GLN A 67 -9.00 5.65 20.63
C GLN A 67 -10.18 4.65 20.66
N ASP A 68 -10.70 4.26 19.49
CA ASP A 68 -11.84 3.36 19.38
C ASP A 68 -11.44 1.95 18.93
N THR A 69 -10.17 1.76 18.55
CA THR A 69 -9.68 0.49 17.98
C THR A 69 -8.62 -0.20 18.86
N PHE A 70 -7.45 0.40 19.03
CA PHE A 70 -6.29 -0.27 19.64
C PHE A 70 -5.64 0.48 20.80
N ASP A 71 -5.98 1.76 21.01
CA ASP A 71 -5.34 2.62 22.03
C ASP A 71 -6.38 3.14 23.03
N PRO A 72 -6.78 2.32 24.05
CA PRO A 72 -7.82 2.68 24.99
C PRO A 72 -7.45 3.91 25.80
N LYS A 73 -8.41 4.85 25.96
CA LYS A 73 -8.26 6.09 26.74
C LYS A 73 -9.28 6.17 27.87
N PRO A 74 -9.01 5.55 29.03
CA PRO A 74 -9.94 5.56 30.16
C PRO A 74 -10.31 6.97 30.63
N ARG A 75 -9.36 7.91 30.55
CA ARG A 75 -9.62 9.32 30.90
C ARG A 75 -10.57 9.99 29.91
N LEU A 76 -10.39 9.74 28.61
CA LEU A 76 -11.30 10.24 27.58
C LEU A 76 -12.74 9.74 27.80
N ARG A 77 -12.89 8.47 28.17
CA ARG A 77 -14.21 7.87 28.48
C ARG A 77 -14.85 8.52 29.71
N ARG A 78 -14.07 8.72 30.79
CA ARG A 78 -14.53 9.36 32.04
C ARG A 78 -14.93 10.82 31.84
N ASP A 79 -14.23 11.53 30.96
CA ASP A 79 -14.41 12.96 30.72
C ASP A 79 -15.32 13.22 29.49
N HIS A 80 -16.03 12.20 28.99
CA HIS A 80 -16.99 12.32 27.88
C HIS A 80 -17.98 13.47 28.14
N GLY A 81 -18.24 14.30 27.11
CA GLY A 81 -19.13 15.44 27.16
C GLY A 81 -18.55 16.71 27.78
N LYS A 82 -17.38 16.64 28.42
CA LYS A 82 -16.70 17.87 28.92
C LYS A 82 -16.11 18.66 27.75
N PRO A 83 -15.87 19.99 27.95
CA PRO A 83 -15.18 20.80 26.93
C PRO A 83 -13.85 20.16 26.52
N GLY A 84 -13.64 20.01 25.20
CA GLY A 84 -12.42 19.46 24.63
C GLY A 84 -11.32 20.51 24.46
N PRO A 85 -10.03 20.09 24.34
CA PRO A 85 -8.90 20.98 24.08
C PRO A 85 -8.85 21.45 22.63
N GLY A 86 -9.80 21.08 21.79
CA GLY A 86 -9.82 21.36 20.35
C GLY A 86 -9.82 22.84 20.00
N ARG A 87 -9.37 23.16 18.79
CA ARG A 87 -9.18 24.54 18.30
C ARG A 87 -10.50 25.31 18.04
N GLY A 88 -11.66 24.76 18.41
CA GLY A 88 -12.96 25.39 18.19
C GLY A 88 -13.74 25.58 19.46
N ARG A 89 -14.37 26.78 19.67
CA ARG A 89 -15.39 26.94 20.69
C ARG A 89 -16.50 25.91 20.45
N GLY A 90 -16.84 25.13 21.50
CA GLY A 90 -17.96 24.20 21.47
C GLY A 90 -17.59 22.75 21.08
N THR A 91 -16.31 22.38 21.02
CA THR A 91 -15.91 20.96 20.95
C THR A 91 -16.08 20.28 22.31
N GLN A 92 -16.50 19.04 22.31
CA GLN A 92 -16.64 18.21 23.51
C GLN A 92 -15.82 16.93 23.34
N LEU A 93 -15.27 16.43 24.44
CA LEU A 93 -14.59 15.14 24.49
C LEU A 93 -15.56 14.01 24.17
N VAL A 94 -15.18 13.12 23.27
CA VAL A 94 -15.97 11.97 22.83
C VAL A 94 -15.30 10.70 23.32
N GLY A 95 -15.80 10.14 24.42
CA GLY A 95 -15.34 8.85 24.94
C GLY A 95 -15.68 7.71 23.96
N SER A 96 -14.82 6.71 23.90
CA SER A 96 -15.10 5.53 23.06
C SER A 96 -16.35 4.79 23.55
N PRO A 97 -17.29 4.45 22.64
CA PRO A 97 -18.48 3.65 22.99
C PRO A 97 -18.14 2.14 23.15
N PHE A 98 -16.93 1.73 22.77
CA PHE A 98 -16.52 0.34 22.73
C PHE A 98 -15.83 -0.11 24.01
N ALA A 99 -16.02 -1.39 24.37
CA ALA A 99 -15.28 -2.04 25.41
C ALA A 99 -13.90 -2.46 24.92
N PHE A 100 -12.90 -2.36 25.79
CA PHE A 100 -11.54 -2.83 25.53
C PHE A 100 -11.16 -3.95 26.48
N ARG A 101 -10.39 -4.89 25.97
CA ARG A 101 -9.83 -6.00 26.76
C ARG A 101 -8.38 -6.26 26.35
N GLN A 102 -7.63 -6.91 27.24
CA GLN A 102 -6.32 -7.45 26.94
C GLN A 102 -6.46 -8.84 26.29
N HIS A 103 -5.62 -9.10 25.31
CA HIS A 103 -5.65 -10.33 24.51
C HIS A 103 -4.25 -10.91 24.35
N GLY A 104 -4.22 -12.25 24.10
CA GLY A 104 -2.99 -13.02 24.00
C GLY A 104 -2.24 -13.13 25.34
N GLN A 105 -1.08 -13.76 25.29
CA GLN A 105 -0.15 -13.80 26.42
C GLN A 105 0.54 -12.45 26.63
N SER A 106 0.67 -11.68 25.55
CA SER A 106 1.25 -10.35 25.54
C SER A 106 0.41 -9.28 26.26
N GLY A 107 -0.91 -9.52 26.42
CA GLY A 107 -1.81 -8.57 27.06
C GLY A 107 -2.09 -7.31 26.21
N LEU A 108 -2.00 -7.39 24.87
CA LEU A 108 -2.30 -6.25 24.01
C LEU A 108 -3.76 -5.82 24.13
N TRP A 109 -3.98 -4.52 24.25
CA TRP A 109 -5.30 -3.94 24.34
C TRP A 109 -5.94 -3.83 22.94
N MET A 110 -7.16 -4.36 22.81
CA MET A 110 -8.00 -4.20 21.61
C MET A 110 -9.45 -3.96 22.00
N SER A 111 -10.18 -3.23 21.15
CA SER A 111 -11.62 -3.05 21.36
C SER A 111 -12.40 -4.31 20.93
N GLU A 112 -13.63 -4.41 21.44
CA GLU A 112 -14.58 -5.47 21.08
C GLU A 112 -14.91 -5.58 19.59
N LEU A 113 -14.47 -4.60 18.80
CA LEU A 113 -14.63 -4.58 17.35
C LEU A 113 -13.82 -5.67 16.62
N PHE A 114 -12.80 -6.24 17.27
CA PHE A 114 -11.82 -7.15 16.65
C PHE A 114 -11.76 -8.53 17.30
N PRO A 115 -12.89 -9.29 17.34
CA PRO A 115 -12.92 -10.60 17.98
C PRO A 115 -12.04 -11.66 17.30
N HIS A 116 -11.80 -11.57 15.98
CA HIS A 116 -10.92 -12.50 15.28
C HIS A 116 -9.46 -12.06 15.34
N LEU A 117 -9.16 -10.78 15.09
CA LEU A 117 -7.80 -10.24 15.12
C LEU A 117 -7.18 -10.35 16.53
N SER A 118 -8.00 -10.28 17.58
CA SER A 118 -7.55 -10.47 18.96
C SER A 118 -6.90 -11.84 19.20
N GLY A 119 -7.28 -12.87 18.44
CA GLY A 119 -6.62 -14.17 18.44
C GLY A 119 -5.20 -14.17 17.85
N GLN A 120 -4.80 -13.08 17.21
CA GLN A 120 -3.46 -12.87 16.65
C GLN A 120 -2.62 -11.90 17.50
N ALA A 121 -3.08 -11.49 18.68
CA ALA A 121 -2.46 -10.47 19.52
C ALA A 121 -0.95 -10.66 19.70
N ASP A 122 -0.51 -11.89 20.00
CA ASP A 122 0.89 -12.19 20.26
C ASP A 122 1.79 -12.08 19.01
N ARG A 123 1.21 -11.92 17.82
CA ARG A 123 1.93 -11.66 16.55
C ARG A 123 1.98 -10.18 16.17
N LEU A 124 1.20 -9.32 16.83
CA LEU A 124 1.09 -7.91 16.48
C LEU A 124 2.10 -7.08 17.24
N CYS A 125 2.73 -6.16 16.53
CA CYS A 125 3.51 -5.05 17.09
C CYS A 125 2.70 -3.76 16.90
N MET A 126 2.24 -3.16 18.00
CA MET A 126 1.46 -1.92 17.99
C MET A 126 2.39 -0.71 18.10
N VAL A 127 2.27 0.26 17.20
CA VAL A 127 2.96 1.55 17.28
C VAL A 127 1.90 2.62 17.54
N HIS A 128 1.81 3.07 18.79
CA HIS A 128 0.79 4.03 19.23
C HIS A 128 1.18 5.50 19.05
N SER A 129 2.43 5.77 18.75
CA SER A 129 3.00 7.13 18.69
C SER A 129 3.21 7.65 17.28
N MET A 130 2.45 7.15 16.31
CA MET A 130 2.53 7.62 14.92
C MET A 130 2.14 9.09 14.81
N ARG A 131 2.82 9.82 13.94
CA ARG A 131 2.47 11.21 13.56
C ARG A 131 2.78 11.49 12.09
N THR A 132 2.07 12.46 11.53
CA THR A 132 2.28 12.97 10.17
C THR A 132 2.18 14.51 10.17
N ASP A 133 2.44 15.16 9.03
CA ASP A 133 2.54 16.63 8.99
C ASP A 133 1.19 17.32 8.81
N ILE A 134 0.22 16.66 8.18
CA ILE A 134 -0.97 17.32 7.62
C ILE A 134 -2.25 16.57 7.97
N PRO A 135 -3.27 17.25 8.54
CA PRO A 135 -4.58 16.67 8.83
C PRO A 135 -5.56 16.82 7.63
N ASN A 136 -5.10 16.54 6.41
CA ASN A 136 -5.90 16.63 5.19
C ASN A 136 -5.69 15.38 4.36
N HIS A 137 -6.76 14.63 4.04
CA HIS A 137 -6.68 13.32 3.42
C HIS A 137 -5.83 13.26 2.14
N PRO A 138 -6.04 14.07 1.09
CA PRO A 138 -5.26 13.95 -0.13
C PRO A 138 -3.75 14.13 0.09
N GLN A 139 -3.37 15.10 0.92
CA GLN A 139 -1.97 15.42 1.18
C GLN A 139 -1.32 14.40 2.13
N ALA A 140 -2.01 14.03 3.22
CA ALA A 140 -1.52 13.03 4.17
C ALA A 140 -1.41 11.64 3.52
N PHE A 141 -2.38 11.28 2.67
CA PHE A 141 -2.36 10.04 1.91
C PHE A 141 -1.19 10.02 0.92
N THR A 142 -0.95 11.14 0.24
CA THR A 142 0.23 11.29 -0.64
C THR A 142 1.53 11.14 0.17
N GLN A 143 1.61 11.74 1.36
CA GLN A 143 2.77 11.63 2.25
C GLN A 143 2.98 10.20 2.74
N LEU A 144 1.92 9.50 3.15
CA LEU A 144 1.97 8.10 3.57
C LEU A 144 2.59 7.21 2.48
N HIS A 145 2.27 7.48 1.22
CA HIS A 145 2.72 6.65 0.11
C HIS A 145 4.05 7.09 -0.51
N THR A 146 4.37 8.39 -0.49
CA THR A 146 5.50 8.92 -1.26
C THR A 146 6.56 9.66 -0.42
N GLY A 147 6.33 9.79 0.89
CA GLY A 147 7.17 10.59 1.78
C GLY A 147 7.05 12.10 1.54
N SER A 148 6.12 12.56 0.69
CA SER A 148 5.94 13.99 0.41
C SER A 148 4.46 14.35 0.30
N ALA A 149 4.02 15.36 1.04
CA ALA A 149 2.66 15.85 0.98
C ALA A 149 2.39 16.82 -0.20
N ARG A 150 3.44 17.27 -0.90
CA ARG A 150 3.37 18.38 -1.87
C ARG A 150 3.85 18.04 -3.26
N PHE A 151 4.81 17.12 -3.38
CA PHE A 151 5.46 16.84 -4.64
C PHE A 151 5.07 15.47 -5.18
N VAL A 152 4.95 15.36 -6.48
CA VAL A 152 4.80 14.08 -7.16
C VAL A 152 6.13 13.33 -7.05
N ARG A 153 6.12 12.23 -6.28
CA ARG A 153 7.29 11.38 -6.02
C ARG A 153 6.92 9.91 -6.17
N PRO A 154 7.90 9.03 -6.37
CA PRO A 154 7.65 7.61 -6.42
C PRO A 154 7.03 7.11 -5.11
N SER A 155 6.08 6.20 -5.23
CA SER A 155 5.44 5.56 -4.09
C SER A 155 6.38 4.58 -3.36
N LEU A 156 6.07 4.27 -2.10
CA LEU A 156 6.79 3.30 -1.28
C LEU A 156 6.98 1.96 -2.01
N GLY A 157 5.91 1.42 -2.62
CA GLY A 157 6.01 0.18 -3.40
C GLY A 157 6.94 0.30 -4.61
N SER A 158 6.98 1.46 -5.27
CA SER A 158 7.91 1.73 -6.37
C SER A 158 9.36 1.77 -5.89
N TRP A 159 9.65 2.36 -4.73
CA TRP A 159 10.96 2.33 -4.12
C TRP A 159 11.39 0.92 -3.68
N VAL A 160 10.46 0.14 -3.13
CA VAL A 160 10.73 -1.27 -2.77
C VAL A 160 11.10 -2.06 -4.02
N LEU A 161 10.32 -1.90 -5.10
CA LEU A 161 10.60 -2.61 -6.35
C LEU A 161 11.89 -2.11 -7.03
N TYR A 162 12.20 -0.82 -6.96
CA TYR A 162 13.48 -0.27 -7.42
C TYR A 162 14.68 -0.86 -6.68
N GLY A 163 14.57 -1.04 -5.35
CA GLY A 163 15.64 -1.60 -4.53
C GLY A 163 15.79 -3.12 -4.66
N LEU A 164 14.68 -3.86 -4.71
CA LEU A 164 14.70 -5.33 -4.65
C LEU A 164 14.58 -6.02 -6.00
N GLY A 165 14.07 -5.34 -7.03
CA GLY A 165 13.65 -5.98 -8.27
C GLY A 165 12.45 -6.91 -8.07
N SER A 166 12.03 -7.58 -9.15
CA SER A 166 10.98 -8.60 -9.09
C SER A 166 11.55 -9.94 -8.64
N ALA A 167 10.79 -10.70 -7.86
CA ALA A 167 11.12 -12.09 -7.53
C ALA A 167 10.49 -13.08 -8.53
N ASN A 168 9.52 -12.64 -9.32
CA ASN A 168 8.88 -13.37 -10.38
C ASN A 168 8.75 -12.46 -11.61
N GLU A 169 9.42 -12.81 -12.69
CA GLU A 169 9.44 -11.99 -13.91
C GLU A 169 8.12 -12.00 -14.68
N ASN A 170 7.23 -12.95 -14.37
CA ASN A 170 5.91 -13.07 -15.00
C ASN A 170 4.81 -12.32 -14.23
N LEU A 171 5.16 -11.70 -13.10
CA LEU A 171 4.22 -10.97 -12.24
C LEU A 171 4.72 -9.56 -11.93
N PRO A 172 3.79 -8.60 -11.74
CA PRO A 172 4.16 -7.30 -11.24
C PRO A 172 4.72 -7.44 -9.81
N GLY A 173 5.88 -6.87 -9.58
CA GLY A 173 6.49 -6.88 -8.25
C GLY A 173 5.77 -5.96 -7.25
N PHE A 174 4.99 -4.99 -7.75
CA PHE A 174 4.14 -4.11 -6.96
C PHE A 174 2.69 -4.15 -7.45
N ILE A 175 1.75 -4.43 -6.52
CA ILE A 175 0.32 -4.56 -6.79
C ILE A 175 -0.46 -3.67 -5.82
N SER A 176 -1.42 -2.88 -6.33
CA SER A 176 -2.37 -2.12 -5.53
C SER A 176 -3.79 -2.63 -5.80
N ILE A 177 -4.40 -3.25 -4.78
CA ILE A 177 -5.75 -3.84 -4.85
C ILE A 177 -6.76 -2.80 -4.41
N SER A 178 -7.73 -2.51 -5.26
CA SER A 178 -8.81 -1.53 -5.04
C SER A 178 -8.31 -0.13 -4.62
N PRO A 179 -7.30 0.46 -5.31
CA PRO A 179 -6.83 1.79 -4.96
C PRO A 179 -7.93 2.84 -5.14
N PRO A 180 -7.95 3.90 -4.30
CA PRO A 180 -8.97 4.93 -4.37
C PRO A 180 -8.87 5.71 -5.68
N ALA A 181 -10.01 5.88 -6.36
CA ALA A 181 -10.05 6.59 -7.64
C ALA A 181 -9.72 8.09 -7.51
N GLN A 182 -10.07 8.68 -6.37
CA GLN A 182 -9.97 10.13 -6.12
C GLN A 182 -8.54 10.62 -5.86
N LEU A 183 -7.63 9.76 -5.43
CA LEU A 183 -6.26 10.11 -5.08
C LEU A 183 -5.27 9.89 -6.23
N GLY A 184 -5.77 9.50 -7.40
CA GLY A 184 -4.97 9.29 -8.59
C GLY A 184 -3.93 8.17 -8.44
N ALA A 185 -2.79 8.34 -9.10
CA ALA A 185 -1.71 7.36 -9.10
C ALA A 185 -0.69 7.55 -7.96
N ALA A 186 -0.93 8.44 -7.00
CA ALA A 186 0.06 8.76 -5.98
C ALA A 186 0.48 7.54 -5.14
N ASN A 187 -0.45 6.63 -4.85
CA ASN A 187 -0.19 5.43 -4.04
C ASN A 187 0.52 4.30 -4.80
N TYR A 188 0.47 4.26 -6.13
CA TYR A 188 1.09 3.21 -6.93
C TYR A 188 1.99 3.73 -8.07
N GLY A 189 2.14 5.03 -8.20
CA GLY A 189 2.91 5.66 -9.28
C GLY A 189 4.42 5.57 -9.06
N SER A 190 5.16 5.42 -10.16
CA SER A 190 6.63 5.45 -10.16
C SER A 190 7.20 6.86 -10.24
N ALA A 191 6.39 7.87 -10.61
CA ALA A 191 6.81 9.27 -10.81
C ALA A 191 8.09 9.37 -11.68
N PHE A 192 9.20 9.85 -11.13
CA PHE A 192 10.47 9.97 -11.85
C PHE A 192 11.29 8.66 -11.92
N LEU A 193 10.90 7.59 -11.17
CA LEU A 193 11.48 6.28 -11.39
C LEU A 193 10.95 5.68 -12.71
N PRO A 194 11.72 4.83 -13.40
CA PRO A 194 11.25 4.12 -14.59
C PRO A 194 9.90 3.44 -14.39
N ALA A 195 9.06 3.45 -15.44
CA ALA A 195 7.70 2.90 -15.40
C ALA A 195 7.63 1.41 -15.01
N LEU A 196 8.72 0.67 -15.18
CA LEU A 196 8.88 -0.71 -14.70
C LEU A 196 8.59 -0.87 -13.20
N TYR A 197 8.84 0.16 -12.40
CA TYR A 197 8.63 0.14 -10.95
C TYR A 197 7.25 0.62 -10.53
N GLN A 198 6.38 0.96 -11.50
CA GLN A 198 5.01 1.36 -11.22
C GLN A 198 4.18 0.19 -10.73
N GLY A 199 3.31 0.45 -9.74
CA GLY A 199 2.36 -0.53 -9.25
C GLY A 199 1.25 -0.85 -10.25
N THR A 200 0.85 -2.10 -10.31
CA THR A 200 -0.26 -2.59 -11.12
C THR A 200 -1.55 -2.58 -10.30
N ARG A 201 -2.59 -1.96 -10.85
CA ARG A 201 -3.92 -1.91 -10.22
C ARG A 201 -4.71 -3.19 -10.43
N ILE A 202 -5.37 -3.65 -9.37
CA ILE A 202 -6.37 -4.73 -9.42
C ILE A 202 -7.68 -4.19 -8.81
N GLY A 203 -8.80 -4.39 -9.51
CA GLY A 203 -10.11 -3.89 -9.08
C GLY A 203 -10.37 -2.41 -9.39
N SER A 204 -11.61 -1.97 -9.17
CA SER A 204 -12.10 -0.65 -9.62
C SER A 204 -12.04 0.45 -8.57
N GLY A 205 -11.69 0.15 -7.33
CA GLY A 205 -11.72 1.13 -6.21
C GLY A 205 -13.12 1.62 -5.85
N ARG A 206 -14.20 1.02 -6.40
CA ARG A 206 -15.57 1.31 -5.98
C ARG A 206 -15.92 0.47 -4.77
N GLU A 207 -16.43 1.12 -3.72
CA GLU A 207 -16.96 0.42 -2.55
C GLU A 207 -18.03 -0.59 -2.98
N GLY A 208 -17.85 -1.85 -2.53
CA GLY A 208 -18.82 -2.93 -2.81
C GLY A 208 -18.62 -3.68 -4.14
N SER A 209 -17.64 -3.34 -4.98
CA SER A 209 -17.32 -4.16 -6.15
C SER A 209 -16.54 -5.41 -5.71
N SER A 210 -17.23 -6.56 -5.71
CA SER A 210 -16.62 -7.88 -5.48
C SER A 210 -15.72 -8.34 -6.64
N GLU A 211 -15.68 -7.59 -7.72
CA GLU A 211 -14.89 -7.90 -8.90
C GLU A 211 -13.45 -7.40 -8.74
N ALA A 212 -12.60 -8.25 -8.16
CA ALA A 212 -11.16 -8.13 -8.27
C ALA A 212 -10.75 -8.55 -9.71
N GLY A 213 -11.21 -7.80 -10.70
CA GLY A 213 -10.85 -7.98 -12.09
C GLY A 213 -9.64 -7.12 -12.44
N MET A 214 -8.61 -7.71 -12.99
CA MET A 214 -7.57 -6.97 -13.68
C MET A 214 -8.12 -6.60 -15.06
N SER A 215 -8.41 -5.31 -15.29
CA SER A 215 -8.86 -4.86 -16.59
C SER A 215 -7.82 -5.24 -17.65
N HIS A 216 -8.24 -5.94 -18.72
CA HIS A 216 -7.43 -6.25 -19.91
C HIS A 216 -6.39 -7.38 -19.77
N VAL A 217 -6.44 -8.25 -18.78
CA VAL A 217 -5.55 -9.42 -18.72
C VAL A 217 -5.89 -10.44 -19.82
N THR A 218 -7.16 -10.55 -20.20
CA THR A 218 -7.59 -11.39 -21.34
C THR A 218 -8.24 -10.53 -22.41
N GLN A 219 -7.60 -10.41 -23.58
CA GLN A 219 -8.25 -9.85 -24.77
C GLN A 219 -8.81 -10.99 -25.60
N GLY A 220 -10.11 -11.24 -25.52
CA GLY A 220 -10.78 -12.28 -26.28
C GLY A 220 -10.80 -12.12 -27.82
N GLN A 221 -10.16 -11.08 -28.36
CA GLN A 221 -10.11 -10.78 -29.81
C GLN A 221 -8.89 -11.37 -30.53
N PHE A 222 -7.82 -11.76 -29.82
CA PHE A 222 -6.59 -12.25 -30.41
C PHE A 222 -6.08 -13.50 -29.72
N THR A 223 -5.53 -14.42 -30.48
CA THR A 223 -4.77 -15.55 -29.92
C THR A 223 -3.45 -15.05 -29.32
N THR A 224 -2.89 -15.79 -28.36
CA THR A 224 -1.59 -15.47 -27.74
C THR A 224 -0.48 -15.25 -28.79
N GLY A 225 -0.47 -16.07 -29.86
CA GLY A 225 0.48 -15.91 -30.98
C GLY A 225 0.27 -14.62 -31.78
N GLN A 226 -0.97 -14.14 -31.92
CA GLN A 226 -1.25 -12.88 -32.59
C GLN A 226 -0.82 -11.70 -31.72
N GLN A 227 -1.08 -11.77 -30.40
CA GLN A 227 -0.65 -10.75 -29.44
C GLN A 227 0.88 -10.68 -29.37
N ARG A 228 1.59 -11.83 -29.37
CA ARG A 228 3.05 -11.85 -29.40
C ARG A 228 3.59 -11.13 -30.65
N ARG A 229 3.06 -11.45 -31.84
CA ARG A 229 3.48 -10.77 -33.08
C ARG A 229 3.21 -9.27 -33.06
N GLN A 230 2.08 -8.81 -32.46
CA GLN A 230 1.81 -7.39 -32.33
C GLN A 230 2.82 -6.72 -31.40
N LEU A 231 3.12 -7.34 -30.27
CA LEU A 231 4.09 -6.83 -29.31
C LEU A 231 5.49 -6.78 -29.95
N ASP A 232 5.91 -7.83 -30.67
CA ASP A 232 7.19 -7.87 -31.39
C ASP A 232 7.31 -6.73 -32.40
N LEU A 233 6.23 -6.45 -33.15
CA LEU A 233 6.21 -5.34 -34.10
C LEU A 233 6.35 -3.97 -33.40
N VAL A 234 5.58 -3.76 -32.33
CA VAL A 234 5.66 -2.51 -31.54
C VAL A 234 7.06 -2.32 -30.95
N GLN A 235 7.66 -3.38 -30.46
CA GLN A 235 9.00 -3.34 -29.87
C GLN A 235 10.08 -3.13 -30.94
N ALA A 236 9.94 -3.73 -32.14
CA ALA A 236 10.85 -3.46 -33.24
C ALA A 236 10.81 -1.96 -33.63
N MET A 237 9.61 -1.39 -33.73
CA MET A 237 9.45 0.05 -34.00
C MET A 237 10.04 0.93 -32.90
N ASN A 238 9.90 0.53 -31.64
CA ASN A 238 10.46 1.24 -30.48
C ASN A 238 12.00 1.19 -30.50
N ARG A 239 12.59 0.03 -30.82
CA ARG A 239 14.06 -0.13 -30.96
C ARG A 239 14.61 0.69 -32.11
N GLU A 240 13.97 0.65 -33.27
CA GLU A 240 14.36 1.49 -34.41
C GLU A 240 14.36 3.00 -34.06
N ARG A 241 13.38 3.40 -33.23
CA ARG A 241 13.30 4.80 -32.75
C ARG A 241 14.41 5.12 -31.74
N LEU A 242 14.83 4.17 -30.90
CA LEU A 242 15.96 4.32 -30.00
C LEU A 242 17.27 4.43 -30.78
N ASP A 243 17.46 3.60 -31.81
CA ASP A 243 18.69 3.53 -32.60
C ASP A 243 18.82 4.74 -33.56
N GLY A 244 17.68 5.32 -34.00
CA GLY A 244 17.62 6.39 -35.00
C GLY A 244 17.61 7.80 -34.45
N ALA A 245 17.67 8.04 -33.15
CA ALA A 245 17.65 9.38 -32.56
C ALA A 245 19.08 9.91 -32.33
N PRO A 246 19.63 10.79 -33.20
CA PRO A 246 20.93 11.41 -32.98
C PRO A 246 20.85 12.30 -31.73
N GLY A 247 21.59 11.95 -30.68
CA GLY A 247 21.59 12.70 -29.41
C GLY A 247 20.55 12.25 -28.40
N ALA A 248 19.92 11.08 -28.57
CA ALA A 248 19.22 10.43 -27.48
C ALA A 248 20.25 10.17 -26.36
N GLU A 249 20.06 10.85 -25.23
CA GLU A 249 20.80 10.59 -23.99
C GLU A 249 20.88 9.07 -23.80
N PRO A 250 22.04 8.54 -23.35
CA PRO A 250 22.19 7.13 -23.04
C PRO A 250 21.18 6.79 -21.93
N GLY A 251 20.15 6.08 -22.31
CA GLY A 251 19.03 5.77 -21.48
C GLY A 251 17.74 6.21 -22.15
N GLY A 252 17.36 5.61 -23.28
CA GLY A 252 16.01 5.66 -23.84
C GLY A 252 14.94 5.22 -22.84
N GLY A 253 15.07 5.71 -21.59
CA GLY A 253 14.43 5.22 -20.38
C GLY A 253 12.92 5.08 -20.50
N ALA A 254 12.25 6.01 -21.20
CA ALA A 254 10.81 5.93 -21.40
C ALA A 254 10.42 4.84 -22.42
N ILE A 255 11.18 4.71 -23.52
CA ILE A 255 10.92 3.71 -24.58
C ILE A 255 11.31 2.31 -24.08
N GLU A 256 12.47 2.19 -23.43
CA GLU A 256 12.90 0.91 -22.82
C GLU A 256 11.92 0.46 -21.73
N ALA A 257 11.48 1.39 -20.85
CA ALA A 257 10.46 1.10 -19.86
C ALA A 257 9.11 0.68 -20.48
N ALA A 258 8.73 1.27 -21.62
CA ALA A 258 7.53 0.86 -22.36
C ALA A 258 7.67 -0.54 -22.97
N ILE A 259 8.87 -0.89 -23.49
CA ILE A 259 9.18 -2.25 -23.98
C ILE A 259 9.03 -3.25 -22.84
N GLN A 260 9.67 -2.98 -21.69
CA GLN A 260 9.66 -3.88 -20.53
C GLN A 260 8.25 -4.02 -19.91
N ALA A 261 7.49 -2.92 -19.84
CA ALA A 261 6.10 -2.95 -19.39
C ALA A 261 5.21 -3.77 -20.32
N GLY A 262 5.41 -3.68 -21.65
CA GLY A 262 4.71 -4.49 -22.62
C GLY A 262 5.02 -5.99 -22.50
N GLU A 263 6.28 -6.34 -22.29
CA GLU A 263 6.70 -7.75 -22.06
C GLU A 263 6.13 -8.29 -20.75
N LEU A 264 6.19 -7.53 -19.67
CA LEU A 264 5.59 -7.93 -18.40
C LEU A 264 4.10 -8.18 -18.57
N ALA A 265 3.38 -7.24 -19.19
CA ALA A 265 1.95 -7.35 -19.41
C ALA A 265 1.58 -8.59 -20.27
N PHE A 266 2.41 -8.96 -21.25
CA PHE A 266 2.21 -10.18 -22.03
C PHE A 266 2.43 -11.44 -21.18
N ARG A 267 3.51 -11.49 -20.39
CA ARG A 267 3.83 -12.64 -19.51
C ARG A 267 2.78 -12.83 -18.41
N MET A 268 2.22 -11.75 -17.89
CA MET A 268 1.14 -11.78 -16.90
C MET A 268 -0.10 -12.54 -17.36
N GLN A 269 -0.36 -12.61 -18.66
CA GLN A 269 -1.55 -13.29 -19.20
C GLN A 269 -1.55 -14.80 -18.92
N SER A 270 -0.40 -15.40 -18.66
CA SER A 270 -0.28 -16.83 -18.35
C SER A 270 -0.49 -17.15 -16.86
N GLU A 271 -0.05 -16.31 -15.95
CA GLU A 271 -0.05 -16.62 -14.51
C GLU A 271 -1.16 -15.90 -13.73
N VAL A 272 -1.49 -14.68 -14.11
CA VAL A 272 -2.46 -13.86 -13.36
C VAL A 272 -3.87 -14.46 -13.33
N PRO A 273 -4.43 -15.04 -14.40
CA PRO A 273 -5.75 -15.65 -14.36
C PRO A 273 -5.89 -16.71 -13.28
N ASP A 274 -4.86 -17.56 -13.14
CA ASP A 274 -4.82 -18.60 -12.12
C ASP A 274 -4.76 -18.02 -10.70
N LEU A 275 -4.03 -16.93 -10.50
CA LEU A 275 -3.95 -16.25 -9.21
C LEU A 275 -5.25 -15.56 -8.81
N LEU A 276 -6.00 -15.04 -9.79
CA LEU A 276 -7.29 -14.39 -9.56
C LEU A 276 -8.42 -15.40 -9.28
N ASP A 277 -8.28 -16.66 -9.69
CA ASP A 277 -9.28 -17.69 -9.43
C ASP A 277 -9.23 -18.19 -7.97
N LEU A 278 -10.01 -17.53 -7.12
CA LEU A 278 -10.16 -17.93 -5.70
C LEU A 278 -10.94 -19.24 -5.52
N GLY A 279 -11.58 -19.76 -6.56
CA GLY A 279 -12.24 -21.07 -6.56
C GLY A 279 -11.25 -22.23 -6.35
N ARG A 280 -9.97 -22.02 -6.69
CA ARG A 280 -8.89 -23.01 -6.50
C ARG A 280 -8.45 -23.15 -5.02
N GLU A 281 -8.84 -22.24 -4.17
CA GLU A 281 -8.57 -22.35 -2.73
C GLU A 281 -9.50 -23.33 -2.05
N SER A 282 -9.00 -23.99 -1.00
CA SER A 282 -9.81 -24.91 -0.22
C SER A 282 -11.00 -24.22 0.46
N ALA A 283 -12.06 -24.97 0.73
CA ALA A 283 -13.19 -24.44 1.49
C ALA A 283 -12.76 -23.92 2.87
N ALA A 284 -11.81 -24.59 3.52
CA ALA A 284 -11.25 -24.17 4.81
C ALA A 284 -10.51 -22.82 4.71
N THR A 285 -9.66 -22.65 3.68
CA THR A 285 -8.98 -21.38 3.42
C THR A 285 -9.99 -20.25 3.17
N ARG A 286 -10.97 -20.48 2.32
CA ARG A 286 -12.00 -19.47 2.04
C ARG A 286 -12.80 -19.08 3.29
N ALA A 287 -13.15 -20.08 4.12
CA ALA A 287 -13.84 -19.84 5.38
C ALA A 287 -12.99 -19.07 6.39
N LEU A 288 -11.67 -19.34 6.44
CA LEU A 288 -10.73 -18.64 7.33
C LEU A 288 -10.80 -17.12 7.11
N TYR A 289 -10.82 -16.66 5.86
CA TYR A 289 -10.93 -15.23 5.50
C TYR A 289 -12.35 -14.68 5.63
N GLY A 290 -13.38 -15.52 5.71
CA GLY A 290 -14.78 -15.10 5.72
C GLY A 290 -15.37 -14.87 4.32
N ILE A 291 -14.86 -15.55 3.30
CA ILE A 291 -15.41 -15.46 1.92
C ILE A 291 -16.84 -16.02 1.90
N GLY A 292 -17.74 -15.26 1.29
CA GLY A 292 -19.19 -15.54 1.24
C GLY A 292 -19.97 -14.93 2.41
N GLU A 293 -19.33 -14.33 3.40
CA GLU A 293 -19.98 -13.69 4.55
C GLU A 293 -20.38 -12.25 4.22
N THR A 294 -21.64 -11.92 4.45
CA THR A 294 -22.18 -10.57 4.17
C THR A 294 -21.43 -9.50 4.95
N GLY A 295 -20.96 -8.47 4.26
CA GLY A 295 -20.19 -7.36 4.83
C GLY A 295 -18.69 -7.66 5.09
N VAL A 296 -18.25 -8.88 4.80
CA VAL A 296 -16.84 -9.33 4.95
C VAL A 296 -16.25 -9.73 3.60
N ASP A 297 -17.03 -10.41 2.75
CA ASP A 297 -16.61 -11.06 1.50
C ASP A 297 -15.70 -10.20 0.61
N GLY A 298 -16.04 -8.92 0.43
CA GLY A 298 -15.30 -8.03 -0.47
C GLY A 298 -13.83 -7.86 -0.05
N PHE A 299 -13.59 -7.53 1.21
CA PHE A 299 -12.23 -7.35 1.73
C PHE A 299 -11.53 -8.70 1.97
N ALA A 300 -12.28 -9.75 2.28
CA ALA A 300 -11.78 -11.12 2.40
C ALA A 300 -11.12 -11.61 1.09
N ARG A 301 -11.78 -11.39 -0.04
CA ARG A 301 -11.23 -11.71 -1.37
C ARG A 301 -9.95 -10.93 -1.66
N GLN A 302 -9.91 -9.65 -1.29
CA GLN A 302 -8.73 -8.82 -1.48
C GLN A 302 -7.55 -9.30 -0.63
N CYS A 303 -7.77 -9.63 0.65
CA CYS A 303 -6.73 -10.17 1.54
C CYS A 303 -6.23 -11.55 1.04
N LEU A 304 -7.14 -12.42 0.59
CA LEU A 304 -6.75 -13.72 0.03
C LEU A 304 -5.94 -13.56 -1.27
N LEU A 305 -6.32 -12.62 -2.14
CA LEU A 305 -5.53 -12.29 -3.33
C LEU A 305 -4.15 -11.76 -2.94
N ALA A 306 -4.05 -10.90 -1.93
CA ALA A 306 -2.77 -10.38 -1.45
C ALA A 306 -1.84 -11.52 -1.00
N ARG A 307 -2.36 -12.51 -0.26
CA ARG A 307 -1.59 -13.70 0.12
C ARG A 307 -1.12 -14.49 -1.11
N ARG A 308 -2.00 -14.71 -2.10
CA ARG A 308 -1.65 -15.46 -3.32
C ARG A 308 -0.55 -14.75 -4.13
N PHE A 309 -0.65 -13.45 -4.29
CA PHE A 309 0.39 -12.66 -4.95
C PHE A 309 1.71 -12.64 -4.17
N ALA A 310 1.63 -12.56 -2.83
CA ALA A 310 2.81 -12.65 -1.97
C ALA A 310 3.51 -14.01 -2.11
N GLU A 311 2.76 -15.10 -2.11
CA GLU A 311 3.24 -16.47 -2.32
C GLU A 311 3.87 -16.63 -3.72
N ALA A 312 3.28 -16.01 -4.74
CA ALA A 312 3.78 -16.03 -6.12
C ALA A 312 4.99 -15.09 -6.36
N GLY A 313 5.43 -14.30 -5.38
CA GLY A 313 6.65 -13.51 -5.44
C GLY A 313 6.48 -12.01 -5.63
N ALA A 314 5.28 -11.44 -5.51
CA ALA A 314 5.12 -9.99 -5.46
C ALA A 314 5.85 -9.41 -4.23
N ARG A 315 6.53 -8.26 -4.41
CA ARG A 315 7.35 -7.62 -3.36
C ARG A 315 6.56 -6.67 -2.47
N PHE A 316 5.62 -5.97 -3.06
CA PHE A 316 4.77 -5.01 -2.34
C PHE A 316 3.33 -5.15 -2.81
N ILE A 317 2.43 -5.46 -1.87
CA ILE A 317 1.01 -5.59 -2.14
C ILE A 317 0.27 -4.65 -1.21
N GLU A 318 -0.44 -3.70 -1.77
CA GLU A 318 -1.32 -2.80 -1.02
C GLU A 318 -2.76 -3.24 -1.20
N VAL A 319 -3.49 -3.33 -0.09
CA VAL A 319 -4.91 -3.70 -0.05
C VAL A 319 -5.68 -2.55 0.58
N ASN A 320 -6.56 -1.93 -0.17
CA ASN A 320 -7.23 -0.70 0.24
C ASN A 320 -8.65 -0.96 0.77
N LEU A 321 -8.96 -0.40 1.95
CA LEU A 321 -10.29 -0.39 2.54
C LEU A 321 -10.67 1.03 2.95
N GLY A 322 -11.67 1.61 2.26
CA GLY A 322 -12.18 2.95 2.53
C GLY A 322 -13.18 3.02 3.68
N GLY A 323 -13.71 4.24 3.92
CA GLY A 323 -14.81 4.47 4.84
C GLY A 323 -14.41 4.79 6.29
N TRP A 324 -13.13 5.07 6.55
CA TRP A 324 -12.66 5.39 7.91
C TRP A 324 -12.73 6.87 8.28
N ASP A 325 -13.30 7.70 7.41
CA ASP A 325 -13.51 9.15 7.64
C ASP A 325 -14.81 9.41 8.41
N GLN A 326 -14.83 9.05 9.71
CA GLN A 326 -16.04 9.08 10.53
C GLN A 326 -16.20 10.41 11.29
N HIS A 327 -16.66 11.44 10.61
CA HIS A 327 -17.03 12.71 11.23
C HIS A 327 -18.39 12.66 11.94
N GLN A 328 -19.23 11.66 11.64
CA GLN A 328 -20.56 11.41 12.17
C GLN A 328 -20.84 9.92 12.22
N ASN A 329 -21.83 9.51 13.02
CA ASN A 329 -22.25 8.10 13.14
C ASN A 329 -21.07 7.15 13.45
N LEU A 330 -20.14 7.59 14.30
CA LEU A 330 -18.87 6.91 14.59
C LEU A 330 -19.08 5.45 14.95
N GLU A 331 -19.99 5.16 15.88
CA GLU A 331 -20.21 3.79 16.35
C GLU A 331 -20.66 2.86 15.24
N ALA A 332 -21.70 3.23 14.51
CA ALA A 332 -22.25 2.39 13.43
C ALA A 332 -21.26 2.20 12.29
N ALA A 333 -20.54 3.27 11.90
CA ALA A 333 -19.57 3.24 10.84
C ALA A 333 -18.34 2.41 11.22
N LEU A 334 -17.83 2.53 12.46
CA LEU A 334 -16.72 1.70 12.95
C LEU A 334 -17.12 0.22 13.05
N ARG A 335 -18.31 -0.11 13.54
CA ARG A 335 -18.80 -1.51 13.57
C ARG A 335 -18.83 -2.10 12.15
N LYS A 336 -19.30 -1.34 11.16
CA LYS A 336 -19.31 -1.77 9.75
C LYS A 336 -17.91 -2.05 9.23
N ASN A 337 -16.99 -1.09 9.41
CA ASN A 337 -15.63 -1.18 8.85
C ASN A 337 -14.77 -2.22 9.59
N ALA A 338 -14.87 -2.27 10.91
CA ALA A 338 -14.20 -3.29 11.71
C ALA A 338 -14.68 -4.69 11.36
N ARG A 339 -15.99 -4.89 11.17
CA ARG A 339 -16.54 -6.18 10.70
C ARG A 339 -15.94 -6.60 9.36
N ALA A 340 -15.81 -5.66 8.41
CA ALA A 340 -15.23 -5.95 7.10
C ALA A 340 -13.73 -6.32 7.18
N LEU A 341 -13.01 -5.74 8.16
CA LEU A 341 -11.57 -5.90 8.34
C LEU A 341 -11.17 -7.10 9.19
N ASP A 342 -11.84 -7.31 10.33
CA ASP A 342 -11.41 -8.15 11.44
C ASP A 342 -11.03 -9.58 11.02
N ARG A 343 -12.01 -10.32 10.49
CA ARG A 343 -11.81 -11.71 10.07
C ARG A 343 -10.83 -11.85 8.90
N PRO A 344 -10.89 -11.03 7.82
CA PRO A 344 -9.93 -11.09 6.74
C PRO A 344 -8.49 -10.80 7.16
N ALA A 345 -8.26 -9.82 8.04
CA ALA A 345 -6.92 -9.49 8.53
C ALA A 345 -6.37 -10.60 9.44
N ALA A 346 -7.20 -11.12 10.34
CA ALA A 346 -6.84 -12.27 11.18
C ALA A 346 -6.53 -13.52 10.33
N GLY A 347 -7.37 -13.78 9.33
CA GLY A 347 -7.21 -14.89 8.39
C GLY A 347 -5.93 -14.78 7.57
N LEU A 348 -5.60 -13.56 7.11
CA LEU A 348 -4.36 -13.29 6.39
C LEU A 348 -3.12 -13.64 7.24
N ILE A 349 -3.07 -13.15 8.48
CA ILE A 349 -1.94 -13.43 9.39
C ILE A 349 -1.84 -14.93 9.67
N ALA A 350 -2.97 -15.58 9.97
CA ALA A 350 -3.00 -17.01 10.27
C ALA A 350 -2.61 -17.88 9.06
N ASP A 351 -3.06 -17.53 7.84
CA ASP A 351 -2.73 -18.28 6.62
C ASP A 351 -1.26 -18.12 6.24
N LEU A 352 -0.71 -16.88 6.36
CA LEU A 352 0.72 -16.64 6.17
C LEU A 352 1.58 -17.43 7.16
N ASP A 353 1.18 -17.47 8.44
CA ASP A 353 1.86 -18.22 9.49
C ASP A 353 1.83 -19.73 9.21
N ALA A 354 0.65 -20.27 8.94
CA ALA A 354 0.47 -21.70 8.64
C ALA A 354 1.26 -22.18 7.41
N ARG A 355 1.57 -21.26 6.47
CA ARG A 355 2.38 -21.54 5.26
C ARG A 355 3.86 -21.27 5.46
N GLY A 356 4.30 -20.81 6.63
CA GLY A 356 5.69 -20.38 6.87
C GLY A 356 6.11 -19.14 6.09
N LEU A 357 5.14 -18.32 5.67
CA LEU A 357 5.37 -17.10 4.92
C LEU A 357 5.41 -15.85 5.80
N LEU A 358 4.87 -15.91 7.03
CA LEU A 358 4.78 -14.77 7.93
C LEU A 358 6.17 -14.25 8.35
N ASP A 359 7.12 -15.15 8.56
CA ASP A 359 8.47 -14.79 8.99
C ASP A 359 9.17 -13.86 8.00
N ASP A 360 8.91 -14.00 6.71
CA ASP A 360 9.51 -13.20 5.64
C ASP A 360 8.53 -12.24 4.93
N THR A 361 7.31 -12.10 5.46
CA THR A 361 6.26 -11.18 4.99
C THR A 361 5.90 -10.19 6.08
N LEU A 362 6.20 -8.91 5.86
CA LEU A 362 5.75 -7.85 6.76
C LEU A 362 4.33 -7.45 6.42
N VAL A 363 3.39 -7.69 7.32
CA VAL A 363 2.01 -7.18 7.23
C VAL A 363 1.95 -5.87 7.99
N LEU A 364 1.58 -4.77 7.33
CA LEU A 364 1.35 -3.45 7.91
C LEU A 364 -0.14 -3.12 7.82
N TRP A 365 -0.71 -2.59 8.89
CA TRP A 365 -2.04 -1.98 8.92
C TRP A 365 -1.96 -0.54 9.39
N GLY A 366 -2.63 0.36 8.72
CA GLY A 366 -2.73 1.75 9.12
C GLY A 366 -3.38 2.63 8.08
N GLY A 367 -3.58 3.90 8.44
CA GLY A 367 -4.08 4.94 7.55
C GLY A 367 -3.17 6.16 7.56
N GLU A 368 -3.62 7.21 6.89
CA GLU A 368 -2.83 8.42 6.67
C GLU A 368 -2.70 9.31 7.92
N PHE A 369 -3.60 9.18 8.90
CA PHE A 369 -3.57 9.82 10.23
C PHE A 369 -4.63 9.20 11.14
N GLY A 370 -4.81 9.72 12.35
CA GLY A 370 -5.82 9.29 13.32
C GLY A 370 -6.96 10.28 13.48
N ARG A 371 -7.63 10.20 14.65
CA ARG A 371 -8.79 11.02 14.97
C ARG A 371 -8.62 11.79 16.26
N THR A 372 -9.28 12.96 16.37
CA THR A 372 -9.26 13.78 17.57
C THR A 372 -10.04 13.14 18.71
N PRO A 373 -9.66 13.43 19.98
CA PRO A 373 -10.45 12.99 21.13
C PRO A 373 -11.74 13.78 21.31
N ASP A 374 -11.89 14.91 20.62
CA ASP A 374 -13.02 15.82 20.72
C ASP A 374 -13.61 16.14 19.35
N SER A 375 -14.86 16.52 19.33
CA SER A 375 -15.59 16.92 18.12
C SER A 375 -16.65 17.95 18.43
N ARG A 376 -17.05 18.71 17.41
CA ARG A 376 -18.26 19.56 17.48
C ARG A 376 -19.53 18.72 17.36
N GLN A 377 -19.43 17.58 16.69
CA GLN A 377 -20.49 16.60 16.53
C GLN A 377 -20.24 15.49 17.57
N GLN A 378 -21.18 15.29 18.50
CA GLN A 378 -21.00 14.38 19.64
C GLN A 378 -20.89 12.90 19.26
N ASP A 379 -21.11 12.54 18.00
CA ASP A 379 -21.11 11.18 17.49
C ASP A 379 -20.05 10.94 16.39
N GLY A 380 -18.99 11.76 16.33
CA GLY A 380 -17.92 11.69 15.37
C GLY A 380 -16.60 12.16 15.89
N ARG A 381 -15.57 12.16 15.05
CA ARG A 381 -14.22 12.66 15.34
C ARG A 381 -13.65 13.41 14.15
N ASP A 382 -12.86 14.46 14.42
CA ASP A 382 -12.14 15.21 13.39
C ASP A 382 -10.76 14.57 13.11
N HIS A 383 -10.00 15.14 12.16
CA HIS A 383 -8.69 14.64 11.76
C HIS A 383 -7.60 14.94 12.80
N ASN A 384 -6.79 13.95 13.10
CA ASN A 384 -5.64 14.09 14.02
C ASN A 384 -4.35 13.55 13.39
N HIS A 385 -3.46 14.45 13.01
CA HIS A 385 -2.14 14.11 12.46
C HIS A 385 -1.04 13.97 13.53
N ARG A 386 -1.34 14.29 14.80
CA ARG A 386 -0.37 14.40 15.89
C ARG A 386 -0.22 13.13 16.72
N GLY A 387 -1.17 12.21 16.61
CA GLY A 387 -1.16 10.94 17.32
C GLY A 387 -2.11 9.94 16.67
N PHE A 388 -1.59 8.76 16.30
CA PHE A 388 -2.40 7.66 15.81
C PHE A 388 -1.65 6.32 15.94
N THR A 389 -2.34 5.22 15.61
CA THR A 389 -1.81 3.88 15.75
C THR A 389 -1.71 3.20 14.39
N VAL A 390 -0.59 2.51 14.18
CA VAL A 390 -0.44 1.45 13.17
C VAL A 390 -0.06 0.15 13.86
N TRP A 391 -0.28 -0.97 13.20
CA TRP A 391 0.29 -2.22 13.68
C TRP A 391 0.99 -2.98 12.54
N MET A 392 1.95 -3.81 12.94
CA MET A 392 2.73 -4.67 12.05
C MET A 392 2.73 -6.11 12.56
N ALA A 393 2.89 -7.08 11.64
CA ALA A 393 3.08 -8.49 11.99
C ALA A 393 4.06 -9.15 11.03
N GLY A 394 4.85 -10.10 11.51
CA GLY A 394 5.81 -10.84 10.69
C GLY A 394 6.99 -10.01 10.19
N GLY A 395 7.75 -10.54 9.21
CA GLY A 395 8.84 -9.82 8.55
C GLY A 395 9.96 -9.34 9.50
N GLY A 396 10.13 -9.99 10.65
CA GLY A 396 11.15 -9.64 11.64
C GLY A 396 10.75 -8.53 12.61
N VAL A 397 9.45 -8.15 12.70
CA VAL A 397 9.00 -7.28 13.80
C VAL A 397 8.74 -8.09 15.05
N ARG A 398 8.85 -7.45 16.21
CA ARG A 398 8.66 -8.08 17.52
C ARG A 398 7.16 -8.19 17.84
N GLY A 399 6.57 -9.37 17.65
CA GLY A 399 5.17 -9.65 18.02
C GLY A 399 4.90 -9.51 19.52
N GLY A 400 3.63 -9.27 19.88
CA GLY A 400 3.17 -9.11 21.26
C GLY A 400 3.68 -7.84 21.95
N THR A 401 4.08 -6.80 21.21
CA THR A 401 4.71 -5.60 21.78
C THR A 401 3.97 -4.31 21.41
N THR A 402 4.19 -3.30 22.24
CA THR A 402 3.77 -1.93 21.96
C THR A 402 4.98 -0.99 21.94
N HIS A 403 4.96 0.01 21.05
CA HIS A 403 5.97 1.05 20.96
C HIS A 403 5.32 2.43 20.99
N GLY A 404 5.88 3.29 21.81
CA GLY A 404 5.42 4.65 22.00
C GLY A 404 4.04 4.77 22.63
N ARG A 405 3.61 6.00 22.86
CA ARG A 405 2.33 6.28 23.52
C ARG A 405 1.76 7.63 23.11
N THR A 406 0.44 7.72 22.99
CA THR A 406 -0.27 8.99 22.94
C THR A 406 -0.64 9.46 24.35
N ASP A 407 -1.03 10.73 24.49
CA ASP A 407 -1.48 11.31 25.77
C ASP A 407 -2.77 10.64 26.28
N GLU A 408 -3.22 11.05 27.46
CA GLU A 408 -4.38 10.45 28.16
C GLU A 408 -5.71 10.56 27.39
N TYR A 409 -5.77 11.42 26.38
CA TYR A 409 -6.92 11.61 25.52
C TYR A 409 -6.70 11.04 24.10
N GLY A 410 -5.46 10.70 23.73
CA GLY A 410 -5.11 10.27 22.37
C GLY A 410 -4.94 11.44 21.39
N ALA A 411 -4.69 12.67 21.90
CA ALA A 411 -4.57 13.85 21.07
C ALA A 411 -3.21 13.99 20.38
N GLN A 412 -2.14 13.51 21.01
CA GLN A 412 -0.79 13.61 20.48
C GLN A 412 0.13 12.51 20.98
N ALA A 413 1.11 12.14 20.16
CA ALA A 413 2.20 11.27 20.57
C ALA A 413 3.10 11.99 21.57
N ILE A 414 3.34 11.37 22.75
CA ILE A 414 4.11 11.96 23.85
C ILE A 414 5.33 11.16 24.25
N GLU A 415 5.40 9.89 23.82
CA GLU A 415 6.51 8.98 24.12
C GLU A 415 6.92 8.30 22.82
N ASP A 416 8.22 8.31 22.54
CA ASP A 416 8.84 7.72 21.36
C ASP A 416 8.06 8.00 20.06
N PRO A 417 7.85 9.27 19.67
CA PRO A 417 7.04 9.62 18.52
C PRO A 417 7.66 9.10 17.22
N VAL A 418 6.86 8.41 16.41
CA VAL A 418 7.24 7.83 15.12
C VAL A 418 6.60 8.62 13.99
N HIS A 419 7.43 9.29 13.18
CA HIS A 419 6.96 9.98 11.99
C HIS A 419 6.75 9.02 10.82
N ILE A 420 5.94 9.39 9.81
CA ILE A 420 5.77 8.59 8.58
C ILE A 420 7.11 8.26 7.92
N HIS A 421 8.09 9.17 7.94
CA HIS A 421 9.42 8.90 7.40
C HIS A 421 10.18 7.83 8.21
N ASP A 422 9.95 7.75 9.52
CA ASP A 422 10.55 6.72 10.37
C ASP A 422 9.93 5.35 10.09
N LEU A 423 8.61 5.32 9.85
CA LEU A 423 7.93 4.13 9.37
C LEU A 423 8.50 3.66 8.03
N HIS A 424 8.67 4.57 7.06
CA HIS A 424 9.30 4.25 5.76
C HIS A 424 10.72 3.72 5.92
N ALA A 425 11.54 4.38 6.75
CA ALA A 425 12.91 3.93 7.03
C ALA A 425 12.91 2.51 7.64
N THR A 426 11.99 2.25 8.57
CA THR A 426 11.86 0.95 9.24
C THR A 426 11.41 -0.14 8.27
N LEU A 427 10.42 0.13 7.42
CA LEU A 427 9.96 -0.80 6.38
C LEU A 427 11.08 -1.15 5.39
N LEU A 428 11.80 -0.15 4.89
CA LEU A 428 12.94 -0.38 4.00
C LEU A 428 14.04 -1.19 4.70
N HIS A 429 14.29 -0.92 5.99
CA HIS A 429 15.27 -1.65 6.78
C HIS A 429 14.91 -3.14 6.90
N THR A 430 13.66 -3.51 7.21
CA THR A 430 13.25 -4.93 7.25
C THR A 430 13.51 -5.64 5.91
N LEU A 431 13.39 -4.93 4.80
CA LEU A 431 13.66 -5.43 3.45
C LEU A 431 15.16 -5.48 3.07
N GLY A 432 16.06 -5.13 3.99
CA GLY A 432 17.50 -5.09 3.74
C GLY A 432 17.97 -3.87 2.97
N LEU A 433 17.14 -2.85 2.88
CA LEU A 433 17.41 -1.60 2.18
C LEU A 433 17.73 -0.49 3.19
N ASP A 434 18.86 0.16 3.00
CA ASP A 434 19.21 1.37 3.73
C ASP A 434 18.53 2.57 3.06
N HIS A 435 17.61 3.22 3.78
CA HIS A 435 16.81 4.30 3.26
C HIS A 435 17.61 5.56 2.88
N GLU A 436 18.85 5.71 3.39
CA GLU A 436 19.75 6.80 3.04
C GLU A 436 20.56 6.51 1.79
N ARG A 437 20.90 5.24 1.56
CA ARG A 437 21.70 4.77 0.42
C ARG A 437 20.82 4.40 -0.79
N LEU A 438 19.55 4.12 -0.59
CA LEU A 438 18.61 3.85 -1.68
C LEU A 438 18.20 5.17 -2.33
N THR A 439 18.99 5.62 -3.28
CA THR A 439 18.79 6.90 -3.96
C THR A 439 18.58 6.72 -5.46
N TYR A 440 17.93 7.70 -6.07
CA TYR A 440 17.78 7.84 -7.51
C TYR A 440 18.11 9.28 -7.95
N ARG A 441 19.00 9.44 -8.92
CA ARG A 441 19.39 10.74 -9.46
C ARG A 441 18.34 11.27 -10.40
N TYR A 442 17.73 12.42 -10.07
CA TYR A 442 16.73 13.08 -10.91
C TYR A 442 16.80 14.58 -10.72
N GLY A 443 16.66 15.35 -11.81
CA GLY A 443 16.66 16.82 -11.76
C GLY A 443 17.91 17.42 -11.07
N GLY A 444 19.06 16.80 -11.24
CA GLY A 444 20.33 17.29 -10.67
C GLY A 444 20.60 16.94 -9.21
N ARG A 445 19.68 16.24 -8.50
CA ARG A 445 19.88 15.80 -7.11
C ARG A 445 19.59 14.30 -6.92
N ASP A 446 20.12 13.72 -5.86
CA ASP A 446 19.75 12.38 -5.43
C ASP A 446 18.49 12.45 -4.56
N HIS A 447 17.47 11.69 -4.96
CA HIS A 447 16.20 11.55 -4.24
C HIS A 447 16.17 10.23 -3.50
N ARG A 448 15.51 10.21 -2.35
CA ARG A 448 15.17 9.01 -1.58
C ARG A 448 13.75 9.13 -1.02
N LEU A 449 13.13 8.01 -0.66
CA LEU A 449 11.75 7.98 -0.15
C LEU A 449 11.57 8.88 1.08
N THR A 450 12.55 8.86 1.99
CA THR A 450 12.50 9.58 3.27
C THR A 450 12.98 11.03 3.17
N ASP A 451 13.32 11.51 1.98
CA ASP A 451 13.95 12.82 1.73
C ASP A 451 15.17 13.03 2.65
N VAL A 452 15.18 14.04 3.49
CA VAL A 452 16.26 14.32 4.47
C VAL A 452 15.93 13.80 5.88
N HIS A 453 14.84 13.06 6.02
CA HIS A 453 14.28 12.59 7.28
C HIS A 453 14.39 11.06 7.42
N GLY A 454 13.80 10.53 8.47
CA GLY A 454 13.63 9.12 8.74
C GLY A 454 14.72 8.54 9.64
N THR A 455 14.28 7.83 10.65
CA THR A 455 15.11 7.04 11.56
C THR A 455 14.50 5.65 11.70
N VAL A 456 15.31 4.62 11.60
CA VAL A 456 14.84 3.24 11.80
C VAL A 456 14.42 3.04 13.25
N VAL A 457 13.17 2.66 13.48
CA VAL A 457 12.63 2.37 14.81
C VAL A 457 13.06 0.98 15.24
N ARG A 458 14.28 0.85 15.75
CA ARG A 458 14.86 -0.46 16.10
C ARG A 458 14.12 -1.18 17.22
N ALA A 459 13.41 -0.45 18.09
CA ALA A 459 12.65 -1.00 19.21
C ALA A 459 11.51 -1.94 18.78
N VAL A 460 11.00 -1.81 17.54
CA VAL A 460 9.95 -2.67 17.00
C VAL A 460 10.49 -3.91 16.27
N LEU A 461 11.81 -4.01 16.09
CA LEU A 461 12.47 -5.10 15.39
C LEU A 461 12.91 -6.20 16.36
N GLY A 462 12.78 -7.47 15.92
CA GLY A 462 13.18 -8.67 16.67
C GLY A 462 14.68 -8.99 16.55
#